data_4a9bd0a571a5804ea8af9847066a2a73
#
_entry.id   4a9bd0a571a5804ea8af9847066a2a73
#
_cell.length_a   1.000
_cell.length_b   1.000
_cell.length_c   1.000
_cell.angle_alpha   90.00
_cell.angle_beta   90.00
_cell.angle_gamma   90.00
#
_symmetry.space_group_name_H-M   'P 1'
#
loop_
_entity.id
_entity.type
_entity.pdbx_description
1 polymer ?
#
loop_
_entity_poly.entity_id
_entity_poly.type
_entity_poly.pdbx_seq_one_letter_code
_entity_poly.pdbx_strand_id
1 'polypeptide(L)'
;MIKLDLGAGKISPPGFIPMGRDHGTEIFPLAYGDESVDEIRASHVLEHYPYRVLDKVIGEWVRCLKKGGKLKIAVPDFALIAQNYLEGKEQPHESFVLGGQQDGNDYHKAMFDRDRLRGLLSGAGLVLIESWKSEIADCAAYPISLNLEARKPHVSALTVSGCMSTPRLGFMDNFFSCFEACVPCNVKLRKHGGAFWGQSMTKVFEHTIEQDNPDLILTIDYD
;
A
#
# COMPACT_ATOMS: atom_id res chain seq x y z
N MET A 1 0.13 4.88 22.76
CA MET A 1 -0.12 4.25 21.43
C MET A 1 -1.45 4.79 20.92
N ILE A 2 -1.44 5.45 19.76
CA ILE A 2 -2.64 6.05 19.14
C ILE A 2 -3.10 5.11 18.04
N LYS A 3 -4.32 4.58 18.17
CA LYS A 3 -4.95 3.71 17.17
C LYS A 3 -6.27 4.33 16.73
N LEU A 4 -6.50 4.45 15.44
CA LEU A 4 -7.69 5.06 14.86
C LEU A 4 -8.54 4.02 14.14
N ASP A 5 -9.85 4.04 14.38
CA ASP A 5 -10.84 3.27 13.63
C ASP A 5 -11.65 4.24 12.77
N LEU A 6 -11.30 4.34 11.49
CA LEU A 6 -11.89 5.28 10.55
C LEU A 6 -13.20 4.75 9.99
N GLY A 7 -14.21 5.60 9.96
CA GLY A 7 -15.57 5.22 9.57
C GLY A 7 -16.22 4.28 10.60
N ALA A 8 -15.78 4.37 11.85
CA ALA A 8 -16.33 3.57 12.90
C ALA A 8 -17.83 3.82 13.04
N GLY A 9 -18.60 2.73 12.98
CA GLY A 9 -20.02 2.75 13.31
C GLY A 9 -20.23 2.66 14.82
N LYS A 10 -21.22 1.87 15.22
CA LYS A 10 -21.56 1.69 16.63
C LYS A 10 -20.56 0.85 17.43
N ILE A 11 -19.73 0.06 16.75
CA ILE A 11 -18.76 -0.87 17.37
C ILE A 11 -17.37 -0.55 16.81
N SER A 12 -16.41 -0.40 17.72
CA SER A 12 -15.00 -0.21 17.40
C SER A 12 -14.16 -1.19 18.21
N PRO A 13 -13.01 -1.66 17.70
CA PRO A 13 -12.15 -2.55 18.44
C PRO A 13 -11.63 -1.91 19.73
N PRO A 14 -11.45 -2.68 20.83
CA PRO A 14 -10.89 -2.15 22.05
C PRO A 14 -9.55 -1.44 21.84
N GLY A 15 -9.40 -0.27 22.44
CA GLY A 15 -8.18 0.54 22.36
C GLY A 15 -8.02 1.37 21.09
N PHE A 16 -8.98 1.34 20.19
CA PHE A 16 -9.05 2.28 19.05
C PHE A 16 -9.91 3.49 19.40
N ILE A 17 -9.52 4.62 18.81
CA ILE A 17 -10.30 5.87 18.84
C ILE A 17 -11.26 5.81 17.65
N PRO A 18 -12.58 5.74 17.89
CA PRO A 18 -13.54 5.74 16.79
C PRO A 18 -13.60 7.12 16.13
N MET A 19 -13.56 7.13 14.81
CA MET A 19 -13.61 8.34 13.99
C MET A 19 -14.59 8.19 12.85
N GLY A 20 -15.14 9.30 12.43
CA GLY A 20 -16.07 9.38 11.32
C GLY A 20 -17.29 10.21 11.66
N ARG A 21 -18.25 10.20 10.76
CA ARG A 21 -19.48 11.02 10.84
C ARG A 21 -20.25 10.82 12.15
N ASP A 22 -20.42 9.57 12.57
CA ASP A 22 -21.15 9.24 13.80
C ASP A 22 -20.44 9.72 15.07
N HIS A 23 -19.18 10.10 14.95
CA HIS A 23 -18.34 10.62 16.02
C HIS A 23 -17.98 12.11 15.85
N GLY A 24 -18.59 12.77 14.85
CA GLY A 24 -18.35 14.20 14.58
C GLY A 24 -16.92 14.52 14.17
N THR A 25 -16.21 13.58 13.56
CA THR A 25 -14.81 13.75 13.15
C THR A 25 -14.63 13.45 11.68
N GLU A 26 -13.73 14.21 11.04
CA GLU A 26 -13.32 13.95 9.66
C GLU A 26 -12.27 12.82 9.62
N ILE A 27 -12.34 12.00 8.57
CA ILE A 27 -11.40 10.92 8.33
C ILE A 27 -10.53 11.16 7.08
N PHE A 28 -10.80 12.25 6.36
CA PHE A 28 -10.00 12.77 5.25
C PHE A 28 -10.31 14.27 5.01
N PRO A 29 -9.31 15.18 5.21
CA PRO A 29 -8.00 14.91 5.82
C PRO A 29 -8.11 14.54 7.31
N LEU A 30 -7.08 13.84 7.83
CA LEU A 30 -7.01 13.52 9.24
C LEU A 30 -6.42 14.71 10.04
N ALA A 31 -7.03 15.04 11.16
CA ALA A 31 -6.53 16.07 12.08
C ALA A 31 -5.38 15.56 12.97
N TYR A 32 -4.46 14.77 12.38
CA TYR A 32 -3.28 14.22 13.05
C TYR A 32 -2.01 14.67 12.33
N GLY A 33 -0.95 14.93 13.10
CA GLY A 33 0.36 15.27 12.54
C GLY A 33 1.03 14.08 11.84
N ASP A 34 2.10 14.37 11.09
CA ASP A 34 2.91 13.36 10.45
C ASP A 34 3.49 12.40 11.50
N GLU A 35 3.51 11.12 11.18
CA GLU A 35 4.14 10.07 12.00
C GLU A 35 3.68 10.07 13.47
N SER A 36 2.39 10.38 13.72
CA SER A 36 1.83 10.48 15.08
C SER A 36 0.99 9.26 15.48
N VAL A 37 0.49 8.47 14.51
CA VAL A 37 -0.46 7.37 14.72
C VAL A 37 0.25 6.03 14.63
N ASP A 38 -0.04 5.11 15.54
CA ASP A 38 0.59 3.79 15.59
C ASP A 38 -0.15 2.78 14.69
N GLU A 39 -1.48 2.87 14.62
CA GLU A 39 -2.31 1.96 13.81
C GLU A 39 -3.55 2.69 13.30
N ILE A 40 -3.89 2.46 12.03
CA ILE A 40 -5.13 2.92 11.41
C ILE A 40 -5.88 1.70 10.89
N ARG A 41 -7.16 1.64 11.19
CA ARG A 41 -8.11 0.67 10.66
C ARG A 41 -9.19 1.42 9.92
N ALA A 42 -9.55 0.96 8.72
CA ALA A 42 -10.65 1.46 7.91
C ALA A 42 -11.47 0.28 7.38
N SER A 43 -12.65 0.06 7.97
CA SER A 43 -13.51 -1.07 7.65
C SER A 43 -14.70 -0.61 6.84
N HIS A 44 -14.74 -0.95 5.56
CA HIS A 44 -15.79 -0.57 4.62
C HIS A 44 -15.99 0.96 4.57
N VAL A 45 -14.90 1.65 4.25
CA VAL A 45 -14.82 3.12 4.20
C VAL A 45 -14.27 3.58 2.85
N LEU A 46 -13.22 2.89 2.35
CA LEU A 46 -12.46 3.36 1.20
C LEU A 46 -13.30 3.35 -0.08
N GLU A 47 -14.26 2.44 -0.20
CA GLU A 47 -15.20 2.34 -1.33
C GLU A 47 -16.14 3.54 -1.47
N HIS A 48 -16.35 4.30 -0.40
CA HIS A 48 -17.19 5.51 -0.43
C HIS A 48 -16.49 6.73 -1.02
N TYR A 49 -15.16 6.67 -1.22
CA TYR A 49 -14.42 7.70 -1.91
C TYR A 49 -14.41 7.49 -3.42
N PRO A 50 -14.48 8.58 -4.21
CA PRO A 50 -14.32 8.46 -5.66
C PRO A 50 -13.00 7.76 -6.02
N TYR A 51 -13.04 6.84 -6.97
CA TYR A 51 -11.86 6.05 -7.35
C TYR A 51 -10.66 6.90 -7.81
N ARG A 52 -10.89 8.15 -8.23
CA ARG A 52 -9.86 9.09 -8.70
C ARG A 52 -9.07 9.76 -7.57
N VAL A 53 -9.50 9.63 -6.32
CA VAL A 53 -8.86 10.27 -5.17
C VAL A 53 -8.30 9.26 -4.16
N LEU A 54 -8.39 7.96 -4.44
CA LEU A 54 -7.98 6.90 -3.51
C LEU A 54 -6.51 7.03 -3.10
N ASP A 55 -5.62 7.37 -4.04
CA ASP A 55 -4.20 7.58 -3.76
C ASP A 55 -3.99 8.71 -2.74
N LYS A 56 -4.79 9.79 -2.84
CA LYS A 56 -4.72 10.91 -1.90
C LYS A 56 -5.24 10.52 -0.52
N VAL A 57 -6.33 9.73 -0.47
CA VAL A 57 -6.92 9.26 0.79
C VAL A 57 -5.94 8.35 1.52
N ILE A 58 -5.40 7.33 0.82
CA ILE A 58 -4.43 6.40 1.41
C ILE A 58 -3.14 7.14 1.77
N GLY A 59 -2.65 8.02 0.90
CA GLY A 59 -1.46 8.84 1.16
C GLY A 59 -1.57 9.68 2.44
N GLU A 60 -2.74 10.26 2.69
CA GLU A 60 -3.02 11.02 3.92
C GLU A 60 -3.00 10.12 5.17
N TRP A 61 -3.63 8.95 5.09
CA TRP A 61 -3.60 8.01 6.21
C TRP A 61 -2.17 7.51 6.48
N VAL A 62 -1.39 7.23 5.42
CA VAL A 62 0.02 6.83 5.54
C VAL A 62 0.90 7.96 6.07
N ARG A 63 0.62 9.23 5.73
CA ARG A 63 1.32 10.40 6.30
C ARG A 63 1.24 10.37 7.82
N CYS A 64 0.05 10.16 8.35
CA CYS A 64 -0.19 10.14 9.80
C CYS A 64 0.44 8.93 10.52
N LEU A 65 0.66 7.80 9.82
CA LEU A 65 1.27 6.62 10.41
C LEU A 65 2.73 6.85 10.76
N LYS A 66 3.13 6.41 11.95
CA LYS A 66 4.54 6.30 12.35
C LYS A 66 5.27 5.30 11.45
N LYS A 67 6.58 5.41 11.38
CA LYS A 67 7.44 4.35 10.83
C LYS A 67 7.18 3.05 11.60
N GLY A 68 6.98 1.94 10.87
CA GLY A 68 6.53 0.66 11.42
C GLY A 68 5.04 0.59 11.76
N GLY A 69 4.31 1.71 11.65
CA GLY A 69 2.88 1.78 11.88
C GLY A 69 2.08 0.92 10.89
N LYS A 70 0.90 0.54 11.28
CA LYS A 70 0.06 -0.44 10.58
C LYS A 70 -1.19 0.23 9.99
N LEU A 71 -1.49 -0.09 8.73
CA LEU A 71 -2.75 0.24 8.07
C LEU A 71 -3.54 -1.05 7.79
N LYS A 72 -4.73 -1.16 8.33
CA LYS A 72 -5.70 -2.22 8.06
C LYS A 72 -6.85 -1.67 7.24
N ILE A 73 -7.09 -2.24 6.07
CA ILE A 73 -8.21 -1.86 5.20
C ILE A 73 -9.08 -3.09 4.95
N ALA A 74 -10.38 -2.91 5.06
CA ALA A 74 -11.40 -3.86 4.60
C ALA A 74 -12.31 -3.16 3.61
N VAL A 75 -12.62 -3.82 2.49
CA VAL A 75 -13.49 -3.33 1.42
C VAL A 75 -14.30 -4.51 0.85
N PRO A 76 -15.42 -4.28 0.14
CA PRO A 76 -16.10 -5.33 -0.60
C PRO A 76 -15.17 -5.92 -1.68
N ASP A 77 -15.07 -7.26 -1.72
CA ASP A 77 -14.34 -7.99 -2.77
C ASP A 77 -15.23 -8.12 -4.01
N PHE A 78 -15.03 -7.21 -4.96
CA PHE A 78 -15.84 -7.23 -6.19
C PHE A 78 -15.66 -8.51 -7.01
N ALA A 79 -14.46 -9.07 -7.04
CA ALA A 79 -14.21 -10.32 -7.77
C ALA A 79 -15.04 -11.47 -7.17
N LEU A 80 -15.06 -11.60 -5.85
CA LEU A 80 -15.86 -12.61 -5.15
C LEU A 80 -17.37 -12.35 -5.30
N ILE A 81 -17.82 -11.09 -5.21
CA ILE A 81 -19.23 -10.71 -5.38
C ILE A 81 -19.70 -11.07 -6.80
N ALA A 82 -18.91 -10.73 -7.81
CA ALA A 82 -19.21 -11.06 -9.20
C ALA A 82 -19.26 -12.57 -9.45
N GLN A 83 -18.32 -13.32 -8.89
CA GLN A 83 -18.34 -14.78 -8.95
C GLN A 83 -19.60 -15.36 -8.30
N ASN A 84 -19.95 -14.90 -7.11
CA ASN A 84 -21.15 -15.35 -6.40
C ASN A 84 -22.44 -15.04 -7.18
N TYR A 85 -22.48 -13.88 -7.85
CA TYR A 85 -23.60 -13.52 -8.74
C TYR A 85 -23.74 -14.49 -9.92
N LEU A 86 -22.63 -14.79 -10.59
CA LEU A 86 -22.62 -15.74 -11.73
C LEU A 86 -22.96 -17.17 -11.30
N GLU A 87 -22.61 -17.56 -10.10
CA GLU A 87 -22.95 -18.86 -9.50
C GLU A 87 -24.41 -18.93 -8.98
N GLY A 88 -25.16 -17.84 -9.07
CA GLY A 88 -26.55 -17.78 -8.60
C GLY A 88 -26.71 -17.86 -7.08
N LYS A 89 -25.66 -17.50 -6.32
CA LYS A 89 -25.76 -17.44 -4.86
C LYS A 89 -26.69 -16.33 -4.42
N GLU A 90 -27.59 -16.64 -3.49
CA GLU A 90 -28.53 -15.68 -2.96
C GLU A 90 -27.82 -14.79 -1.91
N GLN A 91 -27.61 -13.52 -2.26
CA GLN A 91 -27.03 -12.49 -1.38
C GLN A 91 -27.38 -11.08 -1.91
N PRO A 92 -27.25 -10.02 -1.10
CA PRO A 92 -27.60 -8.67 -1.51
C PRO A 92 -26.52 -8.06 -2.43
N HIS A 93 -26.36 -8.59 -3.64
CA HIS A 93 -25.33 -8.18 -4.60
C HIS A 93 -25.33 -6.68 -4.88
N GLU A 94 -26.52 -6.10 -5.06
CA GLU A 94 -26.65 -4.67 -5.39
C GLU A 94 -26.07 -3.80 -4.26
N SER A 95 -26.41 -4.08 -3.00
CA SER A 95 -25.91 -3.30 -1.87
C SER A 95 -24.42 -3.50 -1.65
N PHE A 96 -23.87 -4.68 -1.95
CA PHE A 96 -22.44 -4.93 -1.87
C PHE A 96 -21.66 -4.16 -2.94
N VAL A 97 -22.25 -3.95 -4.13
CA VAL A 97 -21.61 -3.22 -5.23
C VAL A 97 -21.88 -1.72 -5.17
N LEU A 98 -23.09 -1.32 -4.86
CA LEU A 98 -23.55 0.06 -4.98
C LEU A 98 -23.65 0.82 -3.65
N GLY A 99 -23.48 0.11 -2.52
CA GLY A 99 -23.72 0.63 -1.17
C GLY A 99 -25.16 0.48 -0.75
N GLY A 100 -25.43 0.71 0.52
CA GLY A 100 -26.79 0.61 1.09
C GLY A 100 -27.73 1.71 0.68
N GLN A 101 -27.23 2.82 0.15
CA GLN A 101 -27.96 3.97 -0.39
C GLN A 101 -28.98 4.57 0.60
N GLN A 102 -28.70 4.46 1.90
CA GLN A 102 -29.59 4.99 2.94
C GLN A 102 -29.52 6.52 3.02
N ASP A 103 -28.37 7.09 2.65
CA ASP A 103 -28.15 8.54 2.52
C ASP A 103 -27.14 8.85 1.40
N GLY A 104 -26.88 10.13 1.16
CA GLY A 104 -25.98 10.58 0.08
C GLY A 104 -24.52 10.17 0.23
N ASN A 105 -24.10 9.63 1.37
CA ASN A 105 -22.74 9.16 1.64
C ASN A 105 -22.63 7.62 1.59
N ASP A 106 -23.75 6.92 1.58
CA ASP A 106 -23.80 5.45 1.60
C ASP A 106 -23.82 4.86 0.18
N TYR A 107 -23.08 5.48 -0.75
CA TYR A 107 -22.87 5.00 -2.11
C TYR A 107 -21.43 4.53 -2.28
N HIS A 108 -21.23 3.34 -2.86
CA HIS A 108 -19.92 2.90 -3.28
C HIS A 108 -19.52 3.60 -4.58
N LYS A 109 -18.33 4.19 -4.62
CA LYS A 109 -17.77 4.96 -5.73
C LYS A 109 -16.50 4.33 -6.28
N ALA A 110 -16.07 3.23 -5.68
CA ALA A 110 -14.92 2.44 -6.09
C ALA A 110 -15.19 0.95 -5.86
N MET A 111 -14.63 0.12 -6.72
CA MET A 111 -14.66 -1.34 -6.63
C MET A 111 -13.23 -1.84 -6.40
N PHE A 112 -13.08 -2.91 -5.64
CA PHE A 112 -11.80 -3.48 -5.27
C PHE A 112 -11.77 -4.98 -5.51
N ASP A 113 -10.63 -5.43 -5.95
CA ASP A 113 -10.14 -6.78 -5.84
C ASP A 113 -8.78 -6.78 -5.11
N ARG A 114 -8.24 -7.95 -4.87
CA ARG A 114 -6.97 -8.10 -4.13
C ARG A 114 -5.82 -7.37 -4.81
N ASP A 115 -5.69 -7.48 -6.13
CA ASP A 115 -4.56 -6.93 -6.87
C ASP A 115 -4.63 -5.41 -6.89
N ARG A 116 -5.79 -4.85 -7.12
CA ARG A 116 -6.02 -3.40 -7.07
C ARG A 116 -5.76 -2.81 -5.69
N LEU A 117 -6.30 -3.41 -4.63
CA LEU A 117 -6.07 -2.91 -3.27
C LEU A 117 -4.59 -3.03 -2.89
N ARG A 118 -3.95 -4.15 -3.23
CA ARG A 118 -2.51 -4.34 -3.04
C ARG A 118 -1.68 -3.29 -3.78
N GLY A 119 -2.03 -3.01 -5.04
CA GLY A 119 -1.38 -1.99 -5.86
C GLY A 119 -1.46 -0.59 -5.24
N LEU A 120 -2.63 -0.19 -4.73
CA LEU A 120 -2.81 1.09 -4.03
C LEU A 120 -1.96 1.17 -2.76
N LEU A 121 -1.94 0.11 -1.94
CA LEU A 121 -1.13 0.08 -0.71
C LEU A 121 0.37 0.14 -1.02
N SER A 122 0.84 -0.62 -2.00
CA SER A 122 2.24 -0.59 -2.44
C SER A 122 2.61 0.77 -3.05
N GLY A 123 1.73 1.35 -3.86
CA GLY A 123 1.91 2.68 -4.45
C GLY A 123 2.01 3.80 -3.41
N ALA A 124 1.38 3.63 -2.25
CA ALA A 124 1.53 4.52 -1.10
C ALA A 124 2.78 4.25 -0.25
N GLY A 125 3.68 3.36 -0.69
CA GLY A 125 4.93 3.04 -0.01
C GLY A 125 4.79 2.07 1.16
N LEU A 126 3.67 1.37 1.29
CA LEU A 126 3.47 0.36 2.33
C LEU A 126 4.04 -0.99 1.89
N VAL A 127 4.50 -1.75 2.87
CA VAL A 127 5.14 -3.08 2.69
C VAL A 127 4.48 -4.12 3.57
N LEU A 128 4.91 -5.39 3.45
CA LEU A 128 4.40 -6.53 4.23
C LEU A 128 2.88 -6.63 4.16
N ILE A 129 2.36 -6.65 2.92
CA ILE A 129 0.91 -6.67 2.67
C ILE A 129 0.40 -8.10 2.82
N GLU A 130 -0.44 -8.32 3.84
CA GLU A 130 -1.01 -9.62 4.17
C GLU A 130 -2.51 -9.53 4.49
N SER A 131 -3.18 -10.68 4.54
CA SER A 131 -4.60 -10.72 4.92
C SER A 131 -4.75 -10.68 6.45
N TRP A 132 -5.82 -10.04 6.93
CA TRP A 132 -6.18 -10.04 8.34
C TRP A 132 -7.65 -10.44 8.55
N LYS A 133 -8.01 -10.79 9.78
CA LYS A 133 -9.38 -11.10 10.17
C LYS A 133 -9.87 -10.10 11.21
N SER A 134 -11.14 -9.67 11.08
CA SER A 134 -11.75 -8.81 12.09
C SER A 134 -11.94 -9.57 13.40
N GLU A 135 -11.60 -8.90 14.49
CA GLU A 135 -11.80 -9.41 15.86
C GLU A 135 -13.17 -8.98 16.44
N ILE A 136 -13.92 -8.18 15.70
CA ILE A 136 -15.25 -7.67 16.07
C ILE A 136 -16.27 -8.01 14.98
N ALA A 137 -17.55 -8.01 15.36
CA ALA A 137 -18.66 -8.27 14.44
C ALA A 137 -19.04 -6.99 13.67
N ASP A 138 -18.21 -6.60 12.72
CA ASP A 138 -18.42 -5.47 11.82
C ASP A 138 -18.36 -5.90 10.35
N CYS A 139 -18.41 -4.94 9.42
CA CYS A 139 -18.40 -5.24 7.98
C CYS A 139 -17.15 -6.00 7.52
N ALA A 140 -15.99 -5.82 8.19
CA ALA A 140 -14.78 -6.59 7.88
C ALA A 140 -14.88 -8.08 8.24
N ALA A 141 -15.91 -8.50 8.98
CA ALA A 141 -16.21 -9.91 9.26
C ALA A 141 -17.11 -10.56 8.21
N TYR A 142 -17.63 -9.80 7.24
CA TYR A 142 -18.47 -10.36 6.18
C TYR A 142 -17.69 -11.31 5.26
N PRO A 143 -18.31 -12.40 4.79
CA PRO A 143 -17.65 -13.34 3.88
C PRO A 143 -17.15 -12.70 2.58
N ILE A 144 -17.79 -11.61 2.15
CA ILE A 144 -17.41 -10.85 0.94
C ILE A 144 -16.37 -9.76 1.20
N SER A 145 -15.84 -9.64 2.40
CA SER A 145 -14.88 -8.61 2.74
C SER A 145 -13.46 -9.02 2.36
N LEU A 146 -12.81 -8.18 1.58
CA LEU A 146 -11.39 -8.24 1.30
C LEU A 146 -10.63 -7.42 2.33
N ASN A 147 -9.89 -8.11 3.18
CA ASN A 147 -9.15 -7.49 4.27
C ASN A 147 -7.65 -7.59 4.02
N LEU A 148 -6.97 -6.45 3.85
CA LEU A 148 -5.52 -6.37 3.76
C LEU A 148 -4.95 -5.46 4.85
N GLU A 149 -3.86 -5.89 5.49
CA GLU A 149 -3.04 -5.04 6.33
C GLU A 149 -1.67 -4.84 5.71
N ALA A 150 -1.08 -3.69 5.97
CA ALA A 150 0.23 -3.32 5.48
C ALA A 150 0.96 -2.45 6.50
N ARG A 151 2.27 -2.32 6.37
CA ARG A 151 3.10 -1.52 7.29
C ARG A 151 3.82 -0.40 6.58
N LYS A 152 3.89 0.75 7.23
CA LYS A 152 4.81 1.82 6.83
C LYS A 152 6.24 1.35 7.15
N PRO A 153 7.20 1.41 6.22
CA PRO A 153 8.57 1.01 6.48
C PRO A 153 9.17 1.72 7.69
N HIS A 154 10.03 1.03 8.43
CA HIS A 154 10.78 1.63 9.56
C HIS A 154 11.82 2.66 9.10
N VAL A 155 12.34 2.47 7.91
CA VAL A 155 13.25 3.43 7.24
C VAL A 155 12.44 4.20 6.22
N SER A 156 12.59 5.52 6.20
CA SER A 156 12.29 6.32 5.00
C SER A 156 13.02 5.63 3.86
N ALA A 157 12.30 5.25 2.80
CA ALA A 157 12.78 4.41 1.71
C ALA A 157 14.30 4.35 1.63
N LEU A 158 14.91 3.20 1.97
CA LEU A 158 16.35 3.04 1.84
C LEU A 158 16.72 3.49 0.44
N THR A 159 17.55 4.53 0.33
CA THR A 159 18.09 4.89 -0.97
C THR A 159 19.12 3.83 -1.31
N VAL A 160 18.67 2.79 -2.00
CA VAL A 160 19.53 1.72 -2.49
C VAL A 160 20.02 2.14 -3.87
N SER A 161 21.33 2.31 -4.03
CA SER A 161 21.93 2.49 -5.35
C SER A 161 22.48 1.16 -5.82
N GLY A 162 21.92 0.66 -6.92
CA GLY A 162 22.42 -0.56 -7.57
C GLY A 162 23.53 -0.22 -8.58
N CYS A 163 24.70 -0.81 -8.40
CA CYS A 163 25.79 -0.73 -9.36
C CYS A 163 25.88 -2.05 -10.12
N MET A 164 25.79 -1.99 -11.43
CA MET A 164 25.87 -3.17 -12.28
C MET A 164 26.98 -3.02 -13.33
N SER A 165 27.83 -4.02 -13.41
CA SER A 165 28.76 -4.18 -14.53
C SER A 165 28.00 -4.76 -15.72
N THR A 166 28.01 -4.08 -16.86
CA THR A 166 27.41 -4.61 -18.10
C THR A 166 28.49 -5.26 -18.97
N PRO A 167 28.52 -6.58 -19.11
CA PRO A 167 29.38 -7.22 -20.12
C PRO A 167 28.87 -6.89 -21.53
N ARG A 168 29.79 -6.93 -22.48
CA ARG A 168 29.52 -6.65 -23.89
C ARG A 168 28.42 -7.57 -24.45
N LEU A 169 27.34 -6.97 -24.92
CA LEU A 169 26.32 -7.58 -25.80
C LEU A 169 25.63 -8.87 -25.32
N GLY A 170 24.34 -8.79 -24.99
CA GLY A 170 23.44 -9.92 -25.01
C GLY A 170 22.48 -10.09 -23.82
N PHE A 171 22.51 -9.26 -22.79
CA PHE A 171 21.69 -9.48 -21.59
C PHE A 171 20.68 -8.36 -21.26
N MET A 172 20.08 -7.78 -22.30
CA MET A 172 19.07 -6.74 -22.09
C MET A 172 17.84 -7.27 -21.34
N ASP A 173 17.47 -8.53 -21.56
CA ASP A 173 16.32 -9.15 -20.90
C ASP A 173 16.55 -9.31 -19.38
N ASN A 174 17.75 -9.73 -18.99
CA ASN A 174 18.12 -9.81 -17.57
C ASN A 174 18.25 -8.42 -16.94
N PHE A 175 18.74 -7.43 -17.68
CA PHE A 175 18.79 -6.04 -17.22
C PHE A 175 17.38 -5.53 -16.93
N PHE A 176 16.43 -5.73 -17.82
CA PHE A 176 15.03 -5.31 -17.62
C PHE A 176 14.38 -6.05 -16.46
N SER A 177 14.62 -7.35 -16.30
CA SER A 177 14.12 -8.10 -15.15
C SER A 177 14.65 -7.58 -13.82
N CYS A 178 15.95 -7.29 -13.74
CA CYS A 178 16.54 -6.68 -12.54
C CYS A 178 15.98 -5.26 -12.31
N PHE A 179 15.82 -4.48 -13.37
CA PHE A 179 15.26 -3.14 -13.28
C PHE A 179 13.83 -3.16 -12.78
N GLU A 180 12.97 -4.02 -13.33
CA GLU A 180 11.58 -4.19 -12.88
C GLU A 180 11.49 -4.65 -11.42
N ALA A 181 12.40 -5.52 -10.97
CA ALA A 181 12.48 -5.94 -9.57
C ALA A 181 12.95 -4.81 -8.62
N CYS A 182 13.80 -3.90 -9.10
CA CYS A 182 14.37 -2.83 -8.29
C CYS A 182 13.49 -1.57 -8.22
N VAL A 183 12.70 -1.29 -9.26
CA VAL A 183 11.81 -0.11 -9.29
C VAL A 183 10.86 -0.03 -8.09
N PRO A 184 10.18 -1.10 -7.66
CA PRO A 184 9.32 -1.06 -6.49
C PRO A 184 10.05 -0.74 -5.18
N CYS A 185 11.37 -0.96 -5.15
CA CYS A 185 12.22 -0.74 -3.98
C CYS A 185 12.90 0.64 -3.98
N ASN A 186 12.54 1.51 -4.93
CA ASN A 186 13.18 2.83 -5.12
C ASN A 186 14.71 2.75 -5.28
N VAL A 187 15.19 1.71 -5.98
CA VAL A 187 16.61 1.51 -6.25
C VAL A 187 17.03 2.35 -7.45
N LYS A 188 18.06 3.19 -7.28
CA LYS A 188 18.69 3.88 -8.38
C LYS A 188 19.75 2.99 -9.02
N LEU A 189 19.62 2.69 -10.31
CA LEU A 189 20.61 1.91 -11.04
C LEU A 189 21.61 2.83 -11.75
N ARG A 190 22.89 2.55 -11.54
CA ARG A 190 24.01 3.19 -12.21
C ARG A 190 24.79 2.17 -13.01
N LYS A 191 25.21 2.56 -14.20
CA LYS A 191 26.01 1.71 -15.07
C LYS A 191 27.32 2.41 -15.45
N HIS A 192 28.37 1.65 -15.62
CA HIS A 192 29.61 2.10 -16.17
C HIS A 192 30.15 1.06 -17.16
N GLY A 193 30.56 1.50 -18.33
CA GLY A 193 31.27 0.66 -19.33
C GLY A 193 32.78 0.82 -19.18
N GLY A 194 33.50 -0.26 -19.09
CA GLY A 194 34.95 -0.24 -18.97
C GLY A 194 35.59 -1.57 -19.35
N ALA A 195 36.89 -1.52 -19.65
CA ALA A 195 37.66 -2.70 -20.07
C ALA A 195 38.06 -3.61 -18.88
N PHE A 196 38.10 -3.05 -17.68
CA PHE A 196 38.49 -3.76 -16.45
C PHE A 196 37.44 -3.56 -15.35
N TRP A 197 36.87 -4.67 -14.91
CA TRP A 197 35.79 -4.69 -13.92
C TRP A 197 36.12 -3.91 -12.63
N GLY A 198 37.27 -4.15 -12.01
CA GLY A 198 37.64 -3.52 -10.74
C GLY A 198 37.75 -1.99 -10.84
N GLN A 199 38.36 -1.45 -11.90
CA GLN A 199 38.46 0.01 -12.10
C GLN A 199 37.12 0.66 -12.40
N SER A 200 36.27 -0.02 -13.16
CA SER A 200 34.94 0.45 -13.47
C SER A 200 34.06 0.49 -12.22
N MET A 201 34.09 -0.55 -11.39
CA MET A 201 33.32 -0.60 -10.15
C MET A 201 33.76 0.44 -9.13
N THR A 202 35.08 0.67 -8.97
CA THR A 202 35.57 1.72 -8.06
C THR A 202 35.01 3.08 -8.43
N LYS A 203 35.05 3.45 -9.73
CA LYS A 203 34.52 4.73 -10.22
C LYS A 203 32.99 4.83 -10.03
N VAL A 204 32.26 3.74 -10.23
CA VAL A 204 30.81 3.72 -10.00
C VAL A 204 30.49 3.90 -8.53
N PHE A 205 31.23 3.25 -7.63
CA PHE A 205 31.06 3.40 -6.19
C PHE A 205 31.35 4.82 -5.71
N GLU A 206 32.50 5.38 -6.10
CA GLU A 206 32.85 6.76 -5.76
C GLU A 206 31.78 7.74 -6.23
N HIS A 207 31.37 7.64 -7.49
CA HIS A 207 30.33 8.50 -8.05
C HIS A 207 28.97 8.31 -7.36
N THR A 208 28.61 7.07 -7.03
CA THR A 208 27.35 6.75 -6.35
C THR A 208 27.34 7.31 -4.94
N ILE A 209 28.44 7.17 -4.20
CA ILE A 209 28.57 7.72 -2.84
C ILE A 209 28.50 9.25 -2.88
N GLU A 210 29.22 9.89 -3.79
CA GLU A 210 29.28 11.35 -3.90
C GLU A 210 27.95 11.98 -4.34
N GLN A 211 27.23 11.34 -5.27
CA GLN A 211 26.02 11.92 -5.86
C GLN A 211 24.74 11.52 -5.19
N ASP A 212 24.63 10.28 -4.75
CA ASP A 212 23.38 9.72 -4.20
C ASP A 212 23.37 9.63 -2.68
N ASN A 213 24.56 9.61 -2.03
CA ASN A 213 24.72 9.38 -0.60
C ASN A 213 23.77 8.28 -0.08
N PRO A 214 23.83 7.07 -0.66
CA PRO A 214 22.86 6.03 -0.38
C PRO A 214 23.09 5.37 0.96
N ASP A 215 22.02 4.86 1.59
CA ASP A 215 22.10 4.06 2.82
C ASP A 215 22.69 2.66 2.56
N LEU A 216 22.53 2.15 1.34
CA LEU A 216 23.01 0.85 0.92
C LEU A 216 23.39 0.84 -0.56
N ILE A 217 24.48 0.16 -0.90
CA ILE A 217 24.88 -0.10 -2.28
C ILE A 217 24.71 -1.60 -2.53
N LEU A 218 23.85 -1.95 -3.49
CA LEU A 218 23.69 -3.31 -3.98
C LEU A 218 24.57 -3.53 -5.21
N THR A 219 25.42 -4.53 -5.18
CA THR A 219 26.20 -4.95 -6.34
C THR A 219 25.63 -6.22 -6.93
N ILE A 220 25.45 -6.23 -8.25
CA ILE A 220 25.07 -7.43 -8.99
C ILE A 220 26.23 -7.78 -9.91
N ASP A 221 26.83 -8.91 -9.63
CA ASP A 221 27.89 -9.49 -10.45
C ASP A 221 27.32 -10.59 -11.36
N TYR A 222 27.85 -10.65 -12.58
CA TYR A 222 27.53 -11.70 -13.53
C TYR A 222 28.79 -12.55 -13.73
N ASP A 223 28.78 -13.72 -13.18
CA ASP A 223 29.75 -14.79 -13.50
C ASP A 223 29.39 -15.51 -14.83
#